data_0d8d175c2ca0bce63217a5c9d8ca58ca
#
_entry.id   0d8d175c2ca0bce63217a5c9d8ca58ca
#
_cell.length_a   1.000
_cell.length_b   1.000
_cell.length_c   1.000
_cell.angle_alpha   90.00
_cell.angle_beta   90.00
_cell.angle_gamma   90.00
#
_symmetry.space_group_name_H-M   'P 1'
#
loop_
_entity.id
_entity.type
_entity.pdbx_description
1 polymer ?
#
loop_
_entity_poly.entity_id
_entity_poly.type
_entity_poly.pdbx_seq_one_letter_code
_entity_poly.pdbx_strand_id
1 'polypeptide(L)'
;MSNNGLPVTDVVGVSVTLGQRRTAGASAGDAYAQAAQGSAISAANSAAKASQAELGAVEAAHGVAENAVISTDAATKAEAAAENAQNIADANTYYTTPTDPDGTIAGIAGTPDGKMFRVAIPDGGGVTVIFNYYKNAAGVAEFINSEASERFVTSVSRRVMQALRRVGALENKTKRIAQSREHFSTAQDMSGNVLTSFEFGRFDAFGAGNRLVKSIAKKLRIPQNVLKPMRNLSDFIIAQDLAGNVPIAIKDGLIFGKGIHKDTLKGSAIMSFTDGSSLWPYRAKVAKHDIGSNQNLRIITVGDSWMEWKAISQAIANLIYFKYGRGGDGWISFNIDGGTETNNCLNNVSIVHNGFTVYDASNGSAPNSDIGCSHDGFSLTSANQFATLQINGTNCNTLRINYYDGDGAFNYRVDGTGDWVAVVGGNTKTKKFIDITGLADGEHSLRINTNGNTGTVAIYGLNADKPTGATLYKCGNGGMTTPMYSYVLPHIPHFVEYINPDVAIIIIGVNDYRLSEDVNAFYTGYSNLIDAYRSVNPNMGIILISPPVPNATGATNMSVFNDAIRSLAVQKNAEFYSGYDVFPKNWADGDAAGLWFNNLHLNDVGAQLLATQNVEKFL
;
A
#
# COMPACT_ATOMS: atom_id res chain seq x y z
N MET A 1 38.91 2.18 12.86
CA MET A 1 40.04 1.74 13.71
C MET A 1 39.49 0.91 14.85
N SER A 2 40.03 -0.30 14.97
CA SER A 2 39.89 -1.31 16.05
C SER A 2 38.51 -1.67 16.59
N ASN A 3 38.03 -2.78 16.08
CA ASN A 3 37.13 -3.75 16.70
C ASN A 3 37.64 -4.19 18.08
N ASN A 4 36.76 -4.19 19.07
CA ASN A 4 36.86 -5.12 20.19
C ASN A 4 35.51 -5.82 20.34
N GLY A 5 35.43 -7.00 19.73
CA GLY A 5 34.36 -7.96 19.96
C GLY A 5 34.52 -8.61 21.35
N LEU A 6 33.44 -8.62 22.10
CA LEU A 6 33.29 -9.47 23.28
C LEU A 6 32.67 -10.81 22.85
N PRO A 7 33.10 -11.92 23.42
CA PRO A 7 32.62 -13.25 23.03
C PRO A 7 31.20 -13.50 23.56
N VAL A 8 30.34 -14.00 22.67
CA VAL A 8 29.06 -14.60 23.05
C VAL A 8 29.33 -15.95 23.72
N THR A 9 29.01 -16.04 24.99
CA THR A 9 29.01 -17.33 25.69
C THR A 9 27.70 -18.05 25.39
N ASP A 10 27.81 -19.22 24.79
CA ASP A 10 26.73 -20.19 24.57
C ASP A 10 26.02 -20.54 25.87
N VAL A 11 24.71 -20.24 25.93
CA VAL A 11 23.85 -20.77 26.99
C VAL A 11 23.43 -22.18 26.58
N VAL A 12 24.09 -23.15 27.13
CA VAL A 12 23.73 -24.56 27.00
C VAL A 12 22.38 -24.79 27.68
N GLY A 13 21.37 -25.12 26.90
CA GLY A 13 20.06 -25.54 27.40
C GLY A 13 20.16 -26.91 28.08
N VAL A 14 19.98 -26.95 29.39
CA VAL A 14 19.83 -28.20 30.15
C VAL A 14 18.35 -28.61 30.07
N SER A 15 18.07 -29.63 29.27
CA SER A 15 16.80 -30.35 29.26
C SER A 15 16.80 -31.41 30.37
N VAL A 16 15.95 -31.22 31.37
CA VAL A 16 15.75 -32.25 32.43
C VAL A 16 14.45 -32.99 32.13
N THR A 17 14.61 -34.26 31.72
CA THR A 17 13.47 -35.16 31.54
C THR A 17 13.15 -35.83 32.90
N LEU A 18 12.00 -35.50 33.47
CA LEU A 18 11.49 -36.14 34.71
C LEU A 18 10.76 -37.44 34.38
N GLY A 19 11.43 -38.54 34.66
CA GLY A 19 10.82 -39.89 34.73
C GLY A 19 10.04 -40.05 36.04
N GLN A 20 8.73 -40.27 35.96
CA GLN A 20 7.92 -40.64 37.15
C GLN A 20 8.24 -42.06 37.62
N ARG A 21 8.74 -42.18 38.86
CA ARG A 21 8.55 -43.39 39.68
C ARG A 21 7.90 -43.00 41.00
N ARG A 22 6.68 -43.49 41.21
CA ARG A 22 6.03 -43.49 42.52
C ARG A 22 6.68 -44.52 43.42
N THR A 23 7.25 -44.09 44.56
CA THR A 23 7.40 -44.91 45.76
C THR A 23 7.14 -44.00 46.97
N ALA A 24 6.32 -44.51 47.88
CA ALA A 24 5.91 -43.84 49.11
C ALA A 24 7.08 -43.72 50.09
N GLY A 25 7.23 -42.56 50.73
CA GLY A 25 8.15 -42.34 51.84
C GLY A 25 9.12 -41.15 51.56
N ALA A 26 8.58 -39.92 51.51
CA ALA A 26 9.46 -38.75 51.45
C ALA A 26 10.05 -38.46 52.83
N SER A 27 11.38 -38.53 52.93
CA SER A 27 12.14 -38.09 54.11
C SER A 27 12.24 -36.55 54.12
N ALA A 28 12.49 -35.93 55.27
CA ALA A 28 12.67 -34.47 55.40
C ALA A 28 13.76 -33.90 54.45
N GLY A 29 14.69 -34.75 54.00
CA GLY A 29 15.71 -34.37 53.03
C GLY A 29 15.18 -34.09 51.62
N ASP A 30 14.10 -34.77 51.18
CA ASP A 30 13.52 -34.58 49.86
C ASP A 30 12.76 -33.25 49.78
N ALA A 31 12.15 -32.81 50.91
CA ALA A 31 11.47 -31.50 50.98
C ALA A 31 12.47 -30.33 50.91
N TYR A 32 13.64 -30.48 51.54
CA TYR A 32 14.71 -29.47 51.44
C TYR A 32 15.32 -29.41 50.03
N ALA A 33 15.47 -30.53 49.35
CA ALA A 33 15.96 -30.59 47.97
C ALA A 33 14.99 -29.95 46.99
N GLN A 34 13.68 -30.17 47.16
CA GLN A 34 12.63 -29.53 46.34
C GLN A 34 12.56 -28.03 46.61
N ALA A 35 12.67 -27.55 47.84
CA ALA A 35 12.72 -26.14 48.17
C ALA A 35 13.95 -25.45 47.61
N ALA A 36 15.11 -26.07 47.63
CA ALA A 36 16.36 -25.57 47.04
C ALA A 36 16.25 -25.48 45.51
N GLN A 37 15.64 -26.47 44.87
CA GLN A 37 15.39 -26.48 43.42
C GLN A 37 14.39 -25.38 43.01
N GLY A 38 13.32 -25.17 43.78
CA GLY A 38 12.36 -24.07 43.59
C GLY A 38 13.02 -22.69 43.69
N SER A 39 13.92 -22.51 44.68
CA SER A 39 14.68 -21.27 44.84
C SER A 39 15.67 -21.03 43.69
N ALA A 40 16.32 -22.05 43.18
CA ALA A 40 17.23 -21.96 42.02
C ALA A 40 16.49 -21.57 40.73
N ILE A 41 15.31 -22.16 40.49
CA ILE A 41 14.44 -21.82 39.35
C ILE A 41 13.96 -20.36 39.46
N SER A 42 13.56 -19.92 40.66
CA SER A 42 13.14 -18.54 40.89
C SER A 42 14.28 -17.55 40.67
N ALA A 43 15.50 -17.86 41.09
CA ALA A 43 16.67 -17.05 40.85
C ALA A 43 17.02 -16.97 39.34
N ALA A 44 16.95 -18.10 38.62
CA ALA A 44 17.17 -18.15 37.18
C ALA A 44 16.13 -17.30 36.40
N ASN A 45 14.86 -17.39 36.77
CA ASN A 45 13.80 -16.58 36.18
C ASN A 45 13.97 -15.07 36.47
N SER A 46 14.46 -14.72 37.64
CA SER A 46 14.75 -13.34 38.00
C SER A 46 15.95 -12.77 37.21
N ALA A 47 16.98 -13.58 37.01
CA ALA A 47 18.12 -13.22 36.18
C ALA A 47 17.74 -13.04 34.71
N ALA A 48 16.88 -13.91 34.16
CA ALA A 48 16.36 -13.80 32.81
C ALA A 48 15.53 -12.51 32.62
N LYS A 49 14.68 -12.16 33.59
CA LYS A 49 13.92 -10.89 33.55
C LYS A 49 14.82 -9.66 33.65
N ALA A 50 15.88 -9.71 34.45
CA ALA A 50 16.86 -8.62 34.54
C ALA A 50 17.60 -8.40 33.21
N SER A 51 18.00 -9.49 32.55
CA SER A 51 18.65 -9.43 31.23
C SER A 51 17.71 -8.88 30.14
N GLN A 52 16.41 -9.25 30.15
CA GLN A 52 15.44 -8.66 29.24
C GLN A 52 15.20 -7.16 29.48
N ALA A 53 15.20 -6.74 30.76
CA ALA A 53 15.05 -5.33 31.09
C ALA A 53 16.28 -4.50 30.65
N GLU A 54 17.47 -5.07 30.72
CA GLU A 54 18.71 -4.45 30.24
C GLU A 54 18.73 -4.29 28.70
N LEU A 55 18.29 -5.31 27.97
CA LEU A 55 18.12 -5.25 26.51
C LEU A 55 17.10 -4.16 26.12
N GLY A 56 15.96 -4.10 26.79
CA GLY A 56 14.95 -3.06 26.53
C GLY A 56 15.47 -1.65 26.84
N ALA A 57 16.34 -1.48 27.84
CA ALA A 57 16.96 -0.19 28.11
C ALA A 57 17.97 0.24 27.04
N VAL A 58 18.72 -0.71 26.48
CA VAL A 58 19.65 -0.46 25.37
C VAL A 58 18.90 -0.06 24.10
N GLU A 59 17.81 -0.77 23.77
CA GLU A 59 16.96 -0.44 22.62
C GLU A 59 16.30 0.94 22.77
N ALA A 60 15.82 1.28 23.98
CA ALA A 60 15.27 2.60 24.25
C ALA A 60 16.32 3.71 24.11
N ALA A 61 17.55 3.48 24.56
CA ALA A 61 18.66 4.44 24.41
C ALA A 61 19.04 4.64 22.93
N HIS A 62 19.00 3.56 22.12
CA HIS A 62 19.25 3.64 20.69
C HIS A 62 18.17 4.47 19.98
N GLY A 63 16.89 4.23 20.30
CA GLY A 63 15.77 5.01 19.77
C GLY A 63 15.82 6.50 20.12
N VAL A 64 16.31 6.85 21.32
CA VAL A 64 16.52 8.27 21.71
C VAL A 64 17.63 8.90 20.88
N ALA A 65 18.71 8.17 20.60
CA ALA A 65 19.82 8.68 19.77
C ALA A 65 19.39 8.89 18.33
N GLU A 66 18.63 7.98 17.74
CA GLU A 66 18.06 8.12 16.38
C GLU A 66 17.10 9.33 16.29
N ASN A 67 16.22 9.49 17.27
CA ASN A 67 15.30 10.64 17.31
C ASN A 67 16.04 11.98 17.47
N ALA A 68 17.17 12.02 18.17
CA ALA A 68 18.00 13.21 18.25
C ALA A 68 18.62 13.58 16.90
N VAL A 69 19.08 12.59 16.12
CA VAL A 69 19.61 12.81 14.76
C VAL A 69 18.50 13.34 13.83
N ILE A 70 17.31 12.74 13.85
CA ILE A 70 16.15 13.19 13.07
C ILE A 70 15.75 14.62 13.44
N SER A 71 15.77 14.96 14.72
CA SER A 71 15.46 16.32 15.21
C SER A 71 16.48 17.35 14.73
N THR A 72 17.77 16.99 14.70
CA THR A 72 18.84 17.86 14.21
C THR A 72 18.71 18.09 12.69
N ASP A 73 18.42 17.06 11.93
CA ASP A 73 18.20 17.16 10.47
C ASP A 73 16.94 18.01 10.16
N ALA A 74 15.87 17.86 10.93
CA ALA A 74 14.67 18.68 10.81
C ALA A 74 14.94 20.16 11.14
N ALA A 75 15.73 20.45 12.14
CA ALA A 75 16.14 21.81 12.50
C ALA A 75 16.98 22.45 11.38
N THR A 76 17.95 21.72 10.82
CA THR A 76 18.77 22.19 9.70
C THR A 76 17.93 22.49 8.45
N LYS A 77 16.95 21.63 8.15
CA LYS A 77 16.00 21.85 7.04
C LYS A 77 15.10 23.06 7.29
N ALA A 78 14.67 23.28 8.52
CA ALA A 78 13.86 24.44 8.89
C ALA A 78 14.65 25.76 8.78
N GLU A 79 15.93 25.77 9.19
CA GLU A 79 16.81 26.92 9.01
C GLU A 79 17.04 27.25 7.54
N ALA A 80 17.32 26.24 6.70
CA ALA A 80 17.48 26.41 5.26
C ALA A 80 16.18 26.92 4.60
N ALA A 81 15.02 26.47 5.04
CA ALA A 81 13.74 26.96 4.56
C ALA A 81 13.47 28.42 4.97
N ALA A 82 13.84 28.80 6.20
CA ALA A 82 13.72 30.17 6.68
C ALA A 82 14.67 31.13 5.92
N GLU A 83 15.90 30.70 5.65
CA GLU A 83 16.85 31.47 4.84
C GLU A 83 16.35 31.64 3.40
N ASN A 84 15.79 30.60 2.78
CA ASN A 84 15.18 30.68 1.45
C ASN A 84 13.97 31.64 1.44
N ALA A 85 13.13 31.61 2.44
CA ALA A 85 12.00 32.51 2.56
C ALA A 85 12.45 33.98 2.67
N GLN A 86 13.50 34.26 3.42
CA GLN A 86 14.08 35.58 3.57
C GLN A 86 14.72 36.05 2.24
N ASN A 87 15.45 35.17 1.55
CA ASN A 87 16.04 35.50 0.23
C ASN A 87 14.96 35.78 -0.82
N ILE A 88 13.81 35.10 -0.78
CA ILE A 88 12.66 35.38 -1.65
C ILE A 88 12.04 36.75 -1.33
N ALA A 89 11.89 37.08 -0.02
CA ALA A 89 11.35 38.35 0.41
C ALA A 89 12.24 39.55 0.00
N ASP A 90 13.55 39.36 0.01
CA ASP A 90 14.54 40.39 -0.31
C ASP A 90 14.90 40.45 -1.81
N ALA A 91 14.34 39.56 -2.63
CA ALA A 91 14.67 39.44 -4.05
C ALA A 91 14.32 40.71 -4.85
N ASN A 92 15.34 41.29 -5.52
CA ASN A 92 15.14 42.38 -6.46
C ASN A 92 14.30 41.94 -7.66
N THR A 93 13.46 42.86 -8.15
CA THR A 93 12.60 42.58 -9.33
C THR A 93 13.20 43.18 -10.59
N TYR A 94 13.36 42.33 -11.59
CA TYR A 94 13.77 42.71 -12.95
C TYR A 94 12.64 42.48 -13.94
N TYR A 95 12.80 43.01 -15.14
CA TYR A 95 11.72 42.98 -16.15
C TYR A 95 12.30 42.43 -17.47
N THR A 96 11.48 41.74 -18.22
CA THR A 96 11.82 41.29 -19.57
C THR A 96 11.93 42.47 -20.53
N THR A 97 12.89 42.41 -21.46
CA THR A 97 13.07 43.39 -22.51
C THR A 97 13.30 42.68 -23.85
N PRO A 98 13.23 43.37 -25.02
CA PRO A 98 13.52 42.72 -26.31
C PRO A 98 14.94 42.14 -26.41
N THR A 99 15.90 42.70 -25.66
CA THR A 99 17.31 42.26 -25.62
C THR A 99 17.60 41.30 -24.46
N ASP A 100 16.71 41.16 -23.52
CA ASP A 100 16.73 40.25 -22.36
C ASP A 100 15.34 39.65 -22.17
N PRO A 101 14.91 38.74 -23.06
CA PRO A 101 13.51 38.30 -23.12
C PRO A 101 13.06 37.50 -21.89
N ASP A 102 13.99 36.94 -21.13
CA ASP A 102 13.75 36.23 -19.89
C ASP A 102 14.15 37.03 -18.62
N GLY A 103 14.74 38.24 -18.80
CA GLY A 103 15.15 39.14 -17.72
C GLY A 103 16.33 38.66 -16.88
N THR A 104 16.97 37.58 -17.29
CA THR A 104 18.03 36.94 -16.50
C THR A 104 19.38 37.68 -16.63
N ILE A 105 19.67 38.34 -17.75
CA ILE A 105 20.89 39.12 -17.95
C ILE A 105 20.96 40.29 -16.96
N ALA A 106 19.89 41.07 -16.88
CA ALA A 106 19.77 42.18 -15.92
C ALA A 106 19.78 41.66 -14.47
N GLY A 107 19.11 40.53 -14.22
CA GLY A 107 19.05 39.88 -12.90
C GLY A 107 20.43 39.46 -12.39
N ILE A 108 21.23 38.79 -13.24
CA ILE A 108 22.61 38.39 -12.92
C ILE A 108 23.48 39.61 -12.67
N ALA A 109 23.41 40.62 -13.55
CA ALA A 109 24.25 41.82 -13.43
C ALA A 109 23.94 42.65 -12.17
N GLY A 110 22.70 42.65 -11.71
CA GLY A 110 22.28 43.44 -10.55
C GLY A 110 22.16 42.69 -9.23
N THR A 111 22.45 41.38 -9.20
CA THR A 111 22.29 40.54 -8.02
C THR A 111 23.63 39.88 -7.67
N PRO A 112 24.11 40.02 -6.39
CA PRO A 112 25.34 39.36 -5.97
C PRO A 112 25.28 37.83 -6.10
N ASP A 113 26.45 37.21 -6.26
CA ASP A 113 26.56 35.76 -6.33
C ASP A 113 25.95 35.08 -5.08
N GLY A 114 25.27 33.96 -5.29
CA GLY A 114 24.56 33.22 -4.24
C GLY A 114 23.22 33.81 -3.83
N LYS A 115 22.86 35.03 -4.28
CA LYS A 115 21.60 35.69 -3.93
C LYS A 115 20.50 35.48 -4.98
N MET A 116 19.24 35.66 -4.54
CA MET A 116 18.07 35.49 -5.39
C MET A 116 17.63 36.80 -6.02
N PHE A 117 17.04 36.69 -7.21
CA PHE A 117 16.31 37.77 -7.88
C PHE A 117 15.03 37.20 -8.52
N ARG A 118 14.10 38.07 -8.85
CA ARG A 118 12.89 37.67 -9.56
C ARG A 118 12.70 38.48 -10.83
N VAL A 119 12.12 37.84 -11.82
CA VAL A 119 11.77 38.48 -13.09
C VAL A 119 10.26 38.54 -13.24
N ALA A 120 9.74 39.72 -13.47
CA ALA A 120 8.33 39.97 -13.74
C ALA A 120 8.02 39.64 -15.21
N ILE A 121 7.20 38.65 -15.46
CA ILE A 121 6.75 38.23 -16.78
C ILE A 121 5.40 38.88 -17.07
N PRO A 122 5.29 39.76 -18.06
CA PRO A 122 4.03 40.40 -18.44
C PRO A 122 3.19 39.52 -19.35
N ASP A 123 1.88 39.78 -19.38
CA ASP A 123 1.00 39.32 -20.45
C ASP A 123 1.17 40.18 -21.73
N GLY A 124 0.47 39.84 -22.82
CA GLY A 124 0.49 40.61 -24.06
C GLY A 124 -0.03 42.06 -23.92
N GLY A 125 -0.55 42.47 -22.77
CA GLY A 125 -0.99 43.80 -22.43
C GLY A 125 -0.07 44.57 -21.46
N GLY A 126 1.08 43.99 -21.11
CA GLY A 126 2.10 44.60 -20.24
C GLY A 126 1.81 44.46 -18.72
N VAL A 127 0.81 43.68 -18.33
CA VAL A 127 0.53 43.41 -16.93
C VAL A 127 1.33 42.19 -16.45
N THR A 128 2.11 42.35 -15.38
CA THR A 128 2.83 41.24 -14.78
C THR A 128 1.87 40.15 -14.31
N VAL A 129 2.02 38.94 -14.87
CA VAL A 129 1.19 37.77 -14.56
C VAL A 129 1.89 36.77 -13.69
N ILE A 130 3.21 36.62 -13.85
CA ILE A 130 4.06 35.67 -13.14
C ILE A 130 5.34 36.35 -12.68
N PHE A 131 5.86 35.96 -11.53
CA PHE A 131 7.24 36.20 -11.13
C PHE A 131 8.02 34.90 -11.20
N ASN A 132 9.08 34.88 -12.01
CA ASN A 132 10.06 33.79 -12.01
C ASN A 132 11.19 34.15 -11.06
N TYR A 133 11.51 33.25 -10.14
CA TYR A 133 12.59 33.41 -9.17
C TYR A 133 13.81 32.62 -9.63
N TYR A 134 14.98 33.29 -9.59
CA TYR A 134 16.27 32.74 -9.96
C TYR A 134 17.28 33.00 -8.85
N LYS A 135 18.33 32.16 -8.80
CA LYS A 135 19.52 32.39 -8.00
C LYS A 135 20.67 32.74 -8.94
N ASN A 136 21.44 33.76 -8.61
CA ASN A 136 22.70 34.01 -9.29
C ASN A 136 23.74 32.99 -8.79
N ALA A 137 24.09 32.01 -9.58
CA ALA A 137 25.08 30.97 -9.28
C ALA A 137 26.32 31.19 -10.13
N ALA A 138 27.29 31.95 -9.60
CA ALA A 138 28.53 32.28 -10.27
C ALA A 138 28.35 32.90 -11.67
N GLY A 139 27.38 33.81 -11.82
CA GLY A 139 27.08 34.46 -13.10
C GLY A 139 26.13 33.66 -14.00
N VAL A 140 25.48 32.61 -13.50
CA VAL A 140 24.45 31.84 -14.19
C VAL A 140 23.12 31.97 -13.45
N ALA A 141 22.02 32.23 -14.18
CA ALA A 141 20.67 32.26 -13.58
C ALA A 141 20.14 30.84 -13.40
N GLU A 142 20.14 30.35 -12.19
CA GLU A 142 19.53 29.07 -11.82
C GLU A 142 18.06 29.31 -11.47
N PHE A 143 17.15 28.69 -12.24
CA PHE A 143 15.71 28.80 -12.00
C PHE A 143 15.30 28.05 -10.72
N ILE A 144 14.53 28.72 -9.85
CA ILE A 144 14.08 28.15 -8.58
C ILE A 144 12.59 27.81 -8.63
N ASN A 145 11.72 28.78 -8.90
CA ASN A 145 10.27 28.57 -8.98
C ASN A 145 9.56 29.71 -9.74
N SER A 146 8.23 29.55 -9.91
CA SER A 146 7.37 30.62 -10.45
C SER A 146 6.17 30.86 -9.53
N GLU A 147 5.76 32.12 -9.39
CA GLU A 147 4.61 32.52 -8.58
C GLU A 147 3.71 33.49 -9.37
N ALA A 148 2.40 33.28 -9.31
CA ALA A 148 1.43 34.16 -9.96
C ALA A 148 1.34 35.51 -9.24
N SER A 149 1.36 36.62 -9.98
CA SER A 149 1.26 37.94 -9.39
C SER A 149 -0.13 38.17 -8.74
N GLU A 150 -0.14 38.88 -7.61
CA GLU A 150 -1.38 39.23 -6.90
C GLU A 150 -2.38 39.98 -7.81
N ARG A 151 -1.87 40.84 -8.69
CA ARG A 151 -2.71 41.56 -9.68
C ARG A 151 -3.37 40.61 -10.67
N PHE A 152 -2.64 39.59 -11.13
CA PHE A 152 -3.19 38.59 -12.04
C PHE A 152 -4.28 37.77 -11.33
N VAL A 153 -3.97 37.22 -10.14
CA VAL A 153 -4.94 36.48 -9.31
C VAL A 153 -6.18 37.30 -9.03
N THR A 154 -6.02 38.60 -8.70
CA THR A 154 -7.15 39.52 -8.47
C THR A 154 -7.95 39.78 -9.74
N SER A 155 -7.28 39.93 -10.91
CA SER A 155 -7.94 40.16 -12.19
C SER A 155 -8.74 38.94 -12.66
N VAL A 156 -8.17 37.74 -12.51
CA VAL A 156 -8.84 36.48 -12.81
C VAL A 156 -10.05 36.30 -11.88
N SER A 157 -9.87 36.53 -10.59
CA SER A 157 -10.96 36.48 -9.61
C SER A 157 -12.09 37.45 -9.95
N ARG A 158 -11.77 38.67 -10.42
CA ARG A 158 -12.76 39.66 -10.85
C ARG A 158 -13.50 39.24 -12.11
N ARG A 159 -12.78 38.64 -13.10
CA ARG A 159 -13.40 38.11 -14.34
C ARG A 159 -14.30 36.92 -14.06
N VAL A 160 -13.86 36.02 -13.19
CA VAL A 160 -14.66 34.89 -12.72
C VAL A 160 -15.90 35.35 -12.00
N MET A 161 -15.80 36.35 -11.12
CA MET A 161 -16.97 36.94 -10.44
C MET A 161 -17.92 37.66 -11.41
N GLN A 162 -17.42 38.30 -12.47
CA GLN A 162 -18.26 38.88 -13.54
C GLN A 162 -18.95 37.81 -14.38
N ALA A 163 -18.23 36.70 -14.71
CA ALA A 163 -18.82 35.56 -15.41
C ALA A 163 -19.91 34.89 -14.57
N LEU A 164 -19.68 34.68 -13.28
CA LEU A 164 -20.67 34.15 -12.34
C LEU A 164 -21.90 35.05 -12.20
N ARG A 165 -21.73 36.39 -12.23
CA ARG A 165 -22.86 37.33 -12.26
C ARG A 165 -23.66 37.21 -13.55
N ARG A 166 -23.01 36.99 -14.72
CA ARG A 166 -23.67 36.75 -16.01
C ARG A 166 -24.41 35.42 -16.05
N VAL A 167 -23.83 34.35 -15.49
CA VAL A 167 -24.47 33.04 -15.36
C VAL A 167 -25.69 33.13 -14.43
N GLY A 168 -25.57 33.78 -13.27
CA GLY A 168 -26.72 34.02 -12.38
C GLY A 168 -27.84 34.87 -12.98
N ALA A 169 -27.51 35.79 -13.93
CA ALA A 169 -28.51 36.55 -14.68
C ALA A 169 -29.18 35.72 -15.78
N LEU A 170 -28.49 34.71 -16.33
CA LEU A 170 -29.04 33.73 -17.29
C LEU A 170 -29.93 32.69 -16.61
N GLU A 171 -29.56 32.23 -15.41
CA GLU A 171 -30.35 31.28 -14.59
C GLU A 171 -31.71 31.89 -14.18
N ASN A 172 -31.78 33.19 -13.97
CA ASN A 172 -33.05 33.86 -13.72
C ASN A 172 -34.00 33.90 -14.95
N LYS A 173 -33.50 33.56 -16.15
CA LYS A 173 -34.29 33.50 -17.39
C LYS A 173 -34.70 32.11 -17.83
N THR A 174 -34.07 31.06 -17.34
CA THR A 174 -34.41 29.67 -17.64
C THR A 174 -35.06 29.02 -16.42
N LYS A 175 -36.33 28.67 -16.59
CA LYS A 175 -37.23 28.01 -15.65
C LYS A 175 -36.54 27.03 -14.69
N ARG A 176 -36.88 27.19 -13.39
CA ARG A 176 -36.93 26.19 -12.31
C ARG A 176 -36.63 24.77 -12.77
N ILE A 177 -35.38 24.42 -12.81
CA ILE A 177 -34.98 23.03 -12.66
C ILE A 177 -35.35 22.62 -11.24
N ALA A 178 -36.04 21.50 -11.08
CA ALA A 178 -36.47 20.98 -9.80
C ALA A 178 -35.28 21.01 -8.83
N GLN A 179 -35.32 21.91 -7.88
CA GLN A 179 -34.31 21.98 -6.83
C GLN A 179 -34.48 20.76 -5.97
N SER A 180 -33.59 19.78 -6.15
CA SER A 180 -33.33 18.87 -5.06
C SER A 180 -32.83 19.76 -3.91
N ARG A 181 -33.58 19.82 -2.82
CA ARG A 181 -33.22 20.59 -1.62
C ARG A 181 -31.94 20.07 -0.94
N GLU A 182 -31.30 19.10 -1.52
CA GLU A 182 -30.26 18.29 -0.90
C GLU A 182 -28.86 18.61 -1.44
N HIS A 183 -28.74 19.08 -2.69
CA HIS A 183 -27.43 19.40 -3.29
C HIS A 183 -27.49 20.59 -4.24
N PHE A 184 -26.57 21.54 -4.11
CA PHE A 184 -26.28 22.55 -5.11
C PHE A 184 -24.83 23.07 -5.00
N SER A 185 -24.23 23.36 -6.15
CA SER A 185 -22.92 23.99 -6.24
C SER A 185 -23.06 25.48 -6.34
N THR A 186 -22.29 26.23 -5.58
CA THR A 186 -22.35 27.71 -5.57
C THR A 186 -21.22 28.35 -6.36
N ALA A 187 -20.12 27.62 -6.60
CA ALA A 187 -19.00 28.01 -7.44
C ALA A 187 -18.22 26.77 -7.93
N GLN A 188 -17.73 26.85 -9.15
CA GLN A 188 -16.84 25.85 -9.75
C GLN A 188 -15.66 26.55 -10.41
N ASP A 189 -14.51 25.91 -10.51
CA ASP A 189 -13.40 26.40 -11.32
C ASP A 189 -13.62 26.12 -12.82
N MET A 190 -12.68 26.58 -13.64
CA MET A 190 -12.77 26.42 -15.11
C MET A 190 -12.64 24.95 -15.56
N SER A 191 -12.19 24.04 -14.69
CA SER A 191 -12.10 22.60 -14.93
C SER A 191 -13.33 21.85 -14.41
N GLY A 192 -14.33 22.58 -13.86
CA GLY A 192 -15.56 21.99 -13.33
C GLY A 192 -15.45 21.50 -11.88
N ASN A 193 -14.32 21.73 -11.19
CA ASN A 193 -14.21 21.37 -9.78
C ASN A 193 -15.08 22.28 -8.93
N VAL A 194 -15.81 21.69 -8.00
CA VAL A 194 -16.71 22.42 -7.11
C VAL A 194 -15.89 23.13 -6.03
N LEU A 195 -15.83 24.45 -6.08
CA LEU A 195 -15.14 25.27 -5.08
C LEU A 195 -16.00 25.50 -3.83
N THR A 196 -17.33 25.56 -4.02
CA THR A 196 -18.28 25.64 -2.92
C THR A 196 -19.55 24.87 -3.27
N SER A 197 -20.03 24.06 -2.35
CA SER A 197 -21.27 23.30 -2.52
C SER A 197 -22.09 23.26 -1.25
N PHE A 198 -23.37 22.99 -1.41
CA PHE A 198 -24.26 22.63 -0.31
C PHE A 198 -24.85 21.26 -0.63
N GLU A 199 -24.63 20.31 0.21
CA GLU A 199 -25.06 18.93 0.04
C GLU A 199 -25.53 18.37 1.39
N PHE A 200 -26.72 17.80 1.43
CA PHE A 200 -27.30 17.19 2.63
C PHE A 200 -27.24 18.07 3.89
N GLY A 201 -27.45 19.39 3.74
CA GLY A 201 -27.41 20.34 4.86
C GLY A 201 -26.00 20.79 5.26
N ARG A 202 -24.96 20.40 4.50
CA ARG A 202 -23.56 20.74 4.72
C ARG A 202 -23.08 21.79 3.70
N PHE A 203 -22.27 22.73 4.16
CA PHE A 203 -21.65 23.74 3.30
C PHE A 203 -20.13 23.50 3.23
N ASP A 204 -19.62 23.28 2.03
CA ASP A 204 -18.20 23.09 1.74
C ASP A 204 -17.66 24.26 0.90
N ALA A 205 -16.53 24.83 1.30
CA ALA A 205 -15.87 25.92 0.58
C ALA A 205 -14.36 25.70 0.53
N PHE A 206 -13.83 25.46 -0.65
CA PHE A 206 -12.40 25.35 -0.89
C PHE A 206 -11.81 26.71 -1.28
N GLY A 207 -10.77 27.15 -0.56
CA GLY A 207 -10.03 28.38 -0.88
C GLY A 207 -10.79 29.69 -0.72
N ALA A 208 -11.97 29.66 -0.11
CA ALA A 208 -12.77 30.86 0.09
C ALA A 208 -12.32 31.66 1.32
N GLY A 209 -11.87 32.88 1.13
CA GLY A 209 -11.52 33.77 2.24
C GLY A 209 -12.71 34.09 3.15
N ASN A 210 -12.45 34.42 4.42
CA ASN A 210 -13.44 34.70 5.48
C ASN A 210 -14.61 35.58 5.10
N ARG A 211 -14.43 36.56 4.18
CA ARG A 211 -15.50 37.46 3.73
C ARG A 211 -16.51 36.74 2.85
N LEU A 212 -16.05 35.83 1.99
CA LEU A 212 -16.91 35.07 1.10
C LEU A 212 -17.75 34.08 1.88
N VAL A 213 -17.12 33.33 2.82
CA VAL A 213 -17.81 32.39 3.70
C VAL A 213 -18.92 33.09 4.50
N LYS A 214 -18.62 34.25 5.11
CA LYS A 214 -19.61 35.03 5.84
C LYS A 214 -20.74 35.55 4.93
N SER A 215 -20.43 35.97 3.69
CA SER A 215 -21.42 36.45 2.73
C SER A 215 -22.37 35.34 2.29
N ILE A 216 -21.83 34.14 2.03
CA ILE A 216 -22.61 32.96 1.65
C ILE A 216 -23.45 32.45 2.83
N ALA A 217 -22.86 32.37 4.03
CA ALA A 217 -23.60 32.01 5.23
C ALA A 217 -24.79 32.95 5.50
N LYS A 218 -24.61 34.27 5.27
CA LYS A 218 -25.70 35.25 5.39
C LYS A 218 -26.80 35.02 4.36
N LYS A 219 -26.45 34.68 3.11
CA LYS A 219 -27.45 34.39 2.05
C LYS A 219 -28.19 33.07 2.31
N LEU A 220 -27.54 32.10 2.88
CA LEU A 220 -28.10 30.79 3.22
C LEU A 220 -28.81 30.77 4.60
N ARG A 221 -28.89 31.91 5.29
CA ARG A 221 -29.48 32.08 6.62
C ARG A 221 -28.84 31.16 7.67
N ILE A 222 -27.56 30.83 7.50
CA ILE A 222 -26.81 30.10 8.52
C ILE A 222 -26.51 31.06 9.68
N PRO A 223 -26.81 30.69 10.95
CA PRO A 223 -26.55 31.57 12.09
C PRO A 223 -25.06 31.95 12.16
N GLN A 224 -24.74 33.23 12.24
CA GLN A 224 -23.37 33.73 12.22
C GLN A 224 -22.56 33.35 13.48
N ASN A 225 -23.20 32.97 14.56
CA ASN A 225 -22.58 32.47 15.79
C ASN A 225 -22.03 31.04 15.64
N VAL A 226 -22.37 30.34 14.55
CA VAL A 226 -21.87 29.00 14.22
C VAL A 226 -20.52 29.05 13.47
N LEU A 227 -20.10 30.24 13.01
CA LEU A 227 -18.90 30.41 12.18
C LEU A 227 -17.84 31.23 12.93
N LYS A 228 -16.77 30.59 13.42
CA LYS A 228 -15.57 31.27 13.92
C LYS A 228 -14.41 31.09 12.93
N PRO A 229 -13.82 32.16 12.40
CA PRO A 229 -12.63 32.06 11.56
C PRO A 229 -11.40 31.72 12.39
N MET A 230 -10.61 30.72 11.94
CA MET A 230 -9.27 30.45 12.48
C MET A 230 -8.20 31.24 11.71
N ARG A 231 -7.08 31.52 12.38
CA ARG A 231 -6.01 32.39 11.84
C ARG A 231 -5.04 31.69 10.90
N ASN A 232 -5.06 30.37 10.80
CA ASN A 232 -4.19 29.60 9.90
C ASN A 232 -4.98 29.16 8.66
N LEU A 233 -4.38 29.37 7.48
CA LEU A 233 -4.98 29.06 6.17
C LEU A 233 -5.13 27.55 5.89
N SER A 234 -4.40 26.70 6.59
CA SER A 234 -4.49 25.23 6.49
C SER A 234 -5.60 24.63 7.35
N ASP A 235 -6.02 25.36 8.40
CA ASP A 235 -6.98 24.86 9.38
C ASP A 235 -8.14 25.83 9.52
N PHE A 236 -9.36 25.39 9.31
CA PHE A 236 -10.53 26.22 9.62
C PHE A 236 -11.71 25.38 10.12
N ILE A 237 -12.49 26.01 11.00
CA ILE A 237 -13.71 25.45 11.55
C ILE A 237 -14.84 25.82 10.62
N ILE A 238 -15.55 24.83 10.09
CA ILE A 238 -16.74 25.03 9.26
C ILE A 238 -17.97 25.26 10.14
N ALA A 239 -18.06 24.53 11.25
CA ALA A 239 -19.15 24.65 12.21
C ALA A 239 -18.66 24.42 13.62
N GLN A 240 -19.26 25.14 14.59
CA GLN A 240 -19.04 24.97 16.03
C GLN A 240 -20.40 25.05 16.73
N ASP A 241 -20.67 24.13 17.66
CA ASP A 241 -21.89 24.20 18.46
C ASP A 241 -21.80 25.27 19.57
N LEU A 242 -22.92 25.50 20.26
CA LEU A 242 -23.00 26.48 21.33
C LEU A 242 -22.12 26.17 22.55
N ALA A 243 -21.70 24.91 22.71
CA ALA A 243 -20.79 24.44 23.75
C ALA A 243 -19.31 24.58 23.34
N GLY A 244 -19.03 25.04 22.11
CA GLY A 244 -17.66 25.21 21.61
C GLY A 244 -17.08 23.94 20.95
N ASN A 245 -17.84 22.85 20.84
CA ASN A 245 -17.37 21.68 20.11
C ASN A 245 -17.32 21.98 18.62
N VAL A 246 -16.33 21.44 17.96
CA VAL A 246 -16.11 21.61 16.51
C VAL A 246 -16.64 20.37 15.81
N PRO A 247 -17.88 20.39 15.29
CA PRO A 247 -18.42 19.26 14.57
C PRO A 247 -17.75 19.06 13.20
N ILE A 248 -17.28 20.14 12.58
CA ILE A 248 -16.56 20.06 11.30
C ILE A 248 -15.40 21.03 11.28
N ALA A 249 -14.21 20.54 10.99
CA ALA A 249 -13.02 21.34 10.76
C ALA A 249 -12.21 20.83 9.58
N ILE A 250 -11.41 21.70 8.96
CA ILE A 250 -10.31 21.28 8.10
C ILE A 250 -9.03 21.48 8.90
N LYS A 251 -8.21 20.44 8.94
CA LYS A 251 -6.87 20.45 9.53
C LYS A 251 -5.93 19.74 8.57
N ASP A 252 -4.80 20.38 8.26
CA ASP A 252 -3.79 19.85 7.32
C ASP A 252 -4.41 19.44 5.95
N GLY A 253 -5.41 20.18 5.49
CA GLY A 253 -6.12 19.87 4.25
C GLY A 253 -7.13 18.71 4.35
N LEU A 254 -7.28 18.08 5.51
CA LEU A 254 -8.22 17.00 5.76
C LEU A 254 -9.46 17.51 6.51
N ILE A 255 -10.64 16.97 6.16
CA ILE A 255 -11.89 17.31 6.84
C ILE A 255 -12.07 16.41 8.07
N PHE A 256 -12.08 17.03 9.25
CA PHE A 256 -12.36 16.35 10.51
C PHE A 256 -13.78 16.68 10.98
N GLY A 257 -14.54 15.66 11.33
CA GLY A 257 -15.85 15.80 11.97
C GLY A 257 -15.86 15.12 13.33
N LYS A 258 -15.76 15.89 14.44
CA LYS A 258 -15.97 15.34 15.78
C LYS A 258 -17.45 15.49 16.12
N GLY A 259 -18.14 14.36 16.30
CA GLY A 259 -19.58 14.34 16.63
C GLY A 259 -20.51 14.27 15.41
N ILE A 260 -20.00 14.32 14.17
CA ILE A 260 -20.79 13.88 13.03
C ILE A 260 -20.80 12.35 13.09
N HIS A 261 -21.98 11.79 13.32
CA HIS A 261 -22.12 10.34 13.24
C HIS A 261 -21.69 9.93 11.82
N LYS A 262 -20.83 8.90 11.72
CA LYS A 262 -20.35 8.39 10.43
C LYS A 262 -21.47 8.11 9.42
N ASP A 263 -22.70 7.88 9.89
CA ASP A 263 -23.88 7.71 9.06
C ASP A 263 -24.40 9.02 8.44
N THR A 264 -24.03 10.17 8.99
CA THR A 264 -24.33 11.49 8.41
C THR A 264 -23.38 11.81 7.23
N LEU A 265 -22.23 11.13 7.20
CA LEU A 265 -21.25 11.18 6.10
C LEU A 265 -21.51 10.14 5.01
N LYS A 266 -22.68 9.48 5.02
CA LYS A 266 -23.13 8.55 3.98
C LYS A 266 -23.29 9.23 2.61
N GLY A 267 -22.31 9.89 2.13
CA GLY A 267 -22.29 10.55 0.83
C GLY A 267 -20.94 11.13 0.48
N SER A 268 -19.98 11.14 1.41
CA SER A 268 -18.62 11.52 1.06
C SER A 268 -17.87 10.30 0.54
N ALA A 269 -18.23 9.85 -0.66
CA ALA A 269 -17.47 8.88 -1.46
C ALA A 269 -15.96 9.19 -1.51
N ILE A 270 -15.60 10.44 -1.26
CA ILE A 270 -14.21 10.95 -1.24
C ILE A 270 -13.38 10.41 -0.08
N MET A 271 -13.99 9.95 1.02
CA MET A 271 -13.24 9.43 2.18
C MET A 271 -13.06 7.91 2.17
N SER A 272 -13.83 7.18 1.36
CA SER A 272 -13.79 5.73 1.29
C SER A 272 -12.90 5.18 0.18
N PHE A 273 -12.54 6.02 -0.80
CA PHE A 273 -11.62 5.67 -1.89
C PHE A 273 -11.03 6.92 -2.56
N THR A 274 -9.84 6.75 -3.14
CA THR A 274 -9.13 7.78 -3.92
C THR A 274 -9.64 7.86 -5.36
N ASP A 275 -9.07 8.77 -6.16
CA ASP A 275 -9.54 9.08 -7.52
C ASP A 275 -8.88 8.23 -8.63
N GLY A 276 -7.90 7.40 -8.29
CA GLY A 276 -7.14 6.59 -9.24
C GLY A 276 -6.06 7.36 -10.01
N SER A 277 -5.74 8.58 -9.59
CA SER A 277 -4.78 9.43 -10.32
C SER A 277 -3.36 8.86 -10.34
N SER A 278 -2.95 8.11 -9.32
CA SER A 278 -1.62 7.47 -9.26
C SER A 278 -1.45 6.31 -10.25
N LEU A 279 -2.54 5.81 -10.84
CA LEU A 279 -2.53 4.68 -11.79
C LEU A 279 -2.34 5.11 -13.25
N TRP A 280 -1.90 6.34 -13.52
CA TRP A 280 -1.75 6.83 -14.90
C TRP A 280 -0.83 5.95 -15.78
N PRO A 281 0.27 5.30 -15.30
CA PRO A 281 1.08 4.43 -16.14
C PRO A 281 0.30 3.20 -16.60
N TYR A 282 -0.48 2.59 -15.69
CA TYR A 282 -1.37 1.49 -16.01
C TYR A 282 -2.45 1.91 -17.01
N ARG A 283 -3.13 3.04 -16.76
CA ARG A 283 -4.18 3.58 -17.65
C ARG A 283 -3.63 3.89 -19.05
N ALA A 284 -2.39 4.36 -19.17
CA ALA A 284 -1.73 4.56 -20.45
C ALA A 284 -1.50 3.22 -21.19
N LYS A 285 -1.22 2.14 -20.46
CA LYS A 285 -1.07 0.80 -21.02
C LYS A 285 -2.43 0.20 -21.43
N VAL A 286 -3.47 0.41 -20.62
CA VAL A 286 -4.87 0.07 -20.99
C VAL A 286 -5.28 0.77 -22.28
N ALA A 287 -5.03 2.08 -22.39
CA ALA A 287 -5.35 2.81 -23.62
C ALA A 287 -4.62 2.26 -24.86
N LYS A 288 -3.38 1.80 -24.72
CA LYS A 288 -2.67 1.10 -25.79
C LYS A 288 -3.32 -0.25 -26.14
N HIS A 289 -3.76 -1.00 -25.14
CA HIS A 289 -4.52 -2.24 -25.35
C HIS A 289 -5.81 -1.97 -26.12
N ASP A 290 -6.58 -0.96 -25.71
CA ASP A 290 -7.88 -0.60 -26.29
C ASP A 290 -7.80 -0.18 -27.76
N ILE A 291 -6.67 0.39 -28.19
CA ILE A 291 -6.43 0.71 -29.62
C ILE A 291 -5.80 -0.45 -30.40
N GLY A 292 -5.81 -1.67 -29.84
CA GLY A 292 -5.36 -2.89 -30.51
C GLY A 292 -3.84 -3.13 -30.48
N SER A 293 -3.09 -2.40 -29.63
CA SER A 293 -1.69 -2.73 -29.37
C SER A 293 -1.62 -3.98 -28.50
N ASN A 294 -0.77 -4.92 -28.88
CA ASN A 294 -0.56 -6.15 -28.12
C ASN A 294 0.07 -5.82 -26.75
N GLN A 295 -0.75 -5.74 -25.71
CA GLN A 295 -0.34 -5.51 -24.33
C GLN A 295 -0.84 -6.65 -23.45
N ASN A 296 0.02 -7.11 -22.54
CA ASN A 296 -0.41 -7.89 -21.39
C ASN A 296 -0.52 -6.97 -20.18
N LEU A 297 -1.72 -6.80 -19.64
CA LEU A 297 -1.99 -6.03 -18.43
C LEU A 297 -1.72 -6.94 -17.22
N ARG A 298 -0.70 -6.64 -16.45
CA ARG A 298 -0.20 -7.49 -15.36
C ARG A 298 -0.62 -6.94 -14.02
N ILE A 299 -1.54 -7.63 -13.36
CA ILE A 299 -2.06 -7.25 -12.05
C ILE A 299 -1.63 -8.31 -11.03
N ILE A 300 -1.04 -7.90 -9.93
CA ILE A 300 -0.66 -8.80 -8.83
C ILE A 300 -1.54 -8.53 -7.61
N THR A 301 -2.07 -9.58 -6.99
CA THR A 301 -2.79 -9.50 -5.72
C THR A 301 -1.92 -10.03 -4.61
N VAL A 302 -1.77 -9.26 -3.51
CA VAL A 302 -0.87 -9.53 -2.39
C VAL A 302 -1.63 -9.38 -1.08
N GLY A 303 -1.32 -10.19 -0.10
CA GLY A 303 -1.92 -10.06 1.22
C GLY A 303 -1.97 -11.34 2.02
N ASP A 304 -2.87 -11.37 3.00
CA ASP A 304 -3.12 -12.54 3.84
C ASP A 304 -4.11 -13.53 3.19
N SER A 305 -4.88 -14.28 3.98
CA SER A 305 -5.89 -15.23 3.47
C SER A 305 -6.95 -14.59 2.56
N TRP A 306 -7.14 -13.27 2.63
CA TRP A 306 -8.05 -12.56 1.74
C TRP A 306 -7.60 -12.57 0.28
N MET A 307 -6.28 -12.66 0.04
CA MET A 307 -5.70 -12.81 -1.28
C MET A 307 -5.19 -14.23 -1.58
N GLU A 308 -4.99 -15.05 -0.55
CA GLU A 308 -4.68 -16.46 -0.74
C GLU A 308 -5.90 -17.25 -1.23
N TRP A 309 -7.06 -17.08 -0.56
CA TRP A 309 -8.28 -17.73 -0.98
C TRP A 309 -8.74 -17.17 -2.33
N LYS A 310 -9.26 -18.06 -3.17
CA LYS A 310 -9.57 -17.70 -4.56
C LYS A 310 -10.70 -16.68 -4.70
N ALA A 311 -11.64 -16.58 -3.76
CA ALA A 311 -12.88 -15.84 -3.94
C ALA A 311 -12.68 -14.40 -4.47
N ILE A 312 -11.88 -13.59 -3.79
CA ILE A 312 -11.64 -12.19 -4.19
C ILE A 312 -10.78 -12.12 -5.44
N SER A 313 -9.66 -12.85 -5.46
CA SER A 313 -8.75 -12.84 -6.61
C SER A 313 -9.46 -13.39 -7.88
N GLN A 314 -10.31 -14.40 -7.74
CA GLN A 314 -11.09 -14.94 -8.86
C GLN A 314 -12.14 -13.94 -9.36
N ALA A 315 -12.83 -13.24 -8.46
CA ALA A 315 -13.77 -12.20 -8.83
C ALA A 315 -13.08 -11.06 -9.60
N ILE A 316 -11.91 -10.61 -9.16
CA ILE A 316 -11.09 -9.62 -9.88
C ILE A 316 -10.66 -10.19 -11.24
N ALA A 317 -10.15 -11.43 -11.28
CA ALA A 317 -9.71 -12.08 -12.51
C ALA A 317 -10.84 -12.16 -13.54
N ASN A 318 -12.03 -12.59 -13.14
CA ASN A 318 -13.19 -12.68 -14.01
C ASN A 318 -13.54 -11.33 -14.66
N LEU A 319 -13.51 -10.25 -13.88
CA LEU A 319 -13.83 -8.90 -14.36
C LEU A 319 -12.78 -8.38 -15.33
N ILE A 320 -11.48 -8.51 -15.01
CA ILE A 320 -10.41 -8.03 -15.92
C ILE A 320 -10.30 -8.91 -17.17
N TYR A 321 -10.53 -10.22 -17.06
CA TYR A 321 -10.51 -11.12 -18.22
C TYR A 321 -11.71 -10.86 -19.16
N PHE A 322 -12.88 -10.55 -18.58
CA PHE A 322 -14.04 -10.13 -19.39
C PHE A 322 -13.76 -8.83 -20.14
N LYS A 323 -13.07 -7.88 -19.49
CA LYS A 323 -12.81 -6.55 -20.05
C LYS A 323 -11.66 -6.56 -21.07
N TYR A 324 -10.59 -7.31 -20.83
CA TYR A 324 -9.32 -7.21 -21.56
C TYR A 324 -8.87 -8.52 -22.23
N GLY A 325 -9.63 -9.60 -22.08
CA GLY A 325 -9.20 -10.95 -22.47
C GLY A 325 -8.26 -11.58 -21.45
N ARG A 326 -8.17 -12.92 -21.43
CA ARG A 326 -7.32 -13.68 -20.49
C ARG A 326 -5.89 -13.78 -20.99
N GLY A 327 -4.94 -13.25 -20.23
CA GLY A 327 -3.51 -13.21 -20.54
C GLY A 327 -2.67 -14.33 -19.93
N GLY A 328 -3.29 -15.39 -19.43
CA GLY A 328 -2.65 -16.51 -18.73
C GLY A 328 -3.14 -16.63 -17.29
N ASP A 329 -2.67 -17.68 -16.58
CA ASP A 329 -3.05 -17.92 -15.18
C ASP A 329 -2.11 -17.27 -14.17
N GLY A 330 -1.08 -16.58 -14.65
CA GLY A 330 -0.16 -15.81 -13.82
C GLY A 330 0.67 -16.68 -12.87
N TRP A 331 0.73 -16.29 -11.60
CA TRP A 331 1.47 -17.01 -10.57
C TRP A 331 0.65 -18.16 -9.99
N ILE A 332 1.20 -19.37 -10.07
CA ILE A 332 0.66 -20.58 -9.45
C ILE A 332 1.47 -20.87 -8.21
N SER A 333 0.89 -20.53 -7.06
CA SER A 333 1.44 -20.71 -5.74
C SER A 333 1.34 -22.15 -5.28
N PHE A 334 2.27 -22.57 -4.44
CA PHE A 334 2.28 -23.89 -3.83
C PHE A 334 1.82 -23.88 -2.36
N ASN A 335 0.81 -23.09 -2.06
CA ASN A 335 0.17 -23.05 -0.75
C ASN A 335 -0.68 -24.29 -0.44
N ILE A 336 -0.07 -25.45 -0.55
CA ILE A 336 -0.75 -26.74 -0.47
C ILE A 336 -0.48 -27.37 0.88
N ASP A 337 -1.52 -27.49 1.69
CA ASP A 337 -1.48 -28.25 2.91
C ASP A 337 -2.11 -29.64 2.69
N GLY A 338 -1.38 -30.70 3.02
CA GLY A 338 -1.85 -32.06 2.84
C GLY A 338 -1.69 -32.68 1.46
N GLY A 339 -0.97 -32.06 0.53
CA GLY A 339 -0.57 -32.63 -0.76
C GLY A 339 -1.51 -32.40 -1.93
N THR A 340 -2.69 -31.86 -1.70
CA THR A 340 -3.66 -31.55 -2.77
C THR A 340 -4.39 -30.25 -2.45
N GLU A 341 -4.37 -29.33 -3.39
CA GLU A 341 -5.10 -28.06 -3.28
C GLU A 341 -5.70 -27.65 -4.62
N THR A 342 -7.00 -27.50 -4.65
CA THR A 342 -7.74 -26.98 -5.80
C THR A 342 -8.58 -25.75 -5.44
N ASN A 343 -8.83 -25.52 -4.15
CA ASN A 343 -9.74 -24.48 -3.69
C ASN A 343 -9.14 -23.08 -3.78
N ASN A 344 -7.82 -22.96 -3.61
CA ASN A 344 -7.12 -21.68 -3.64
C ASN A 344 -6.51 -21.33 -5.01
N CYS A 345 -6.51 -22.26 -5.97
CA CYS A 345 -6.05 -21.98 -7.33
C CYS A 345 -7.09 -21.20 -8.13
N LEU A 346 -6.62 -20.26 -8.95
CA LEU A 346 -7.46 -19.56 -9.91
C LEU A 346 -7.83 -20.46 -11.10
N ASN A 347 -8.96 -20.17 -11.72
CA ASN A 347 -9.34 -20.67 -13.04
C ASN A 347 -9.38 -22.22 -13.16
N ASN A 348 -9.65 -22.91 -12.05
CA ASN A 348 -9.67 -24.37 -11.96
C ASN A 348 -8.32 -25.06 -12.17
N VAL A 349 -7.21 -24.36 -12.06
CA VAL A 349 -5.89 -24.98 -11.95
C VAL A 349 -5.89 -25.90 -10.74
N SER A 350 -5.39 -27.11 -10.90
CA SER A 350 -5.24 -28.07 -9.79
C SER A 350 -3.80 -28.48 -9.60
N ILE A 351 -3.41 -28.65 -8.33
CA ILE A 351 -2.07 -29.01 -7.92
C ILE A 351 -2.15 -30.24 -7.04
N VAL A 352 -1.28 -31.20 -7.30
CA VAL A 352 -1.09 -32.41 -6.47
C VAL A 352 0.39 -32.63 -6.28
N HIS A 353 0.85 -32.85 -5.04
CA HIS A 353 2.22 -33.26 -4.79
C HIS A 353 2.29 -34.42 -3.80
N ASN A 354 3.37 -35.15 -3.86
CA ASN A 354 3.71 -36.20 -2.91
C ASN A 354 5.22 -36.18 -2.65
N GLY A 355 5.62 -36.37 -1.40
CA GLY A 355 7.03 -36.42 -1.01
C GLY A 355 7.74 -35.06 -0.97
N PHE A 356 7.01 -33.95 -1.11
CA PHE A 356 7.48 -32.60 -0.84
C PHE A 356 7.00 -32.11 0.52
N THR A 357 7.82 -31.28 1.16
CA THR A 357 7.47 -30.52 2.37
C THR A 357 7.24 -29.07 1.99
N VAL A 358 6.15 -28.49 2.47
CA VAL A 358 5.83 -27.07 2.29
C VAL A 358 6.52 -26.26 3.37
N TYR A 359 7.26 -25.20 2.98
CA TYR A 359 7.57 -24.09 3.86
C TYR A 359 6.50 -23.02 3.69
N ASP A 360 6.06 -22.46 4.81
CA ASP A 360 5.06 -21.39 4.87
C ASP A 360 5.51 -20.31 5.86
N ALA A 361 5.68 -19.09 5.37
CA ALA A 361 6.13 -17.94 6.15
C ALA A 361 5.13 -17.54 7.25
N SER A 362 3.84 -17.87 7.10
CA SER A 362 2.79 -17.56 8.09
C SER A 362 2.96 -18.33 9.40
N ASN A 363 3.77 -19.38 9.40
CA ASN A 363 4.13 -20.11 10.61
C ASN A 363 5.07 -19.33 11.56
N GLY A 364 5.46 -18.10 11.18
CA GLY A 364 6.25 -17.20 12.01
C GLY A 364 7.72 -17.62 12.18
N SER A 365 8.23 -18.50 11.31
CA SER A 365 9.62 -18.94 11.30
C SER A 365 10.34 -18.52 10.04
N ALA A 366 11.62 -18.15 10.16
CA ALA A 366 12.43 -17.80 9.00
C ALA A 366 12.59 -19.01 8.05
N PRO A 367 12.63 -18.77 6.71
CA PRO A 367 12.93 -19.84 5.77
C PRO A 367 14.37 -20.34 5.92
N ASN A 368 14.65 -21.51 5.34
CA ASN A 368 16.03 -21.98 5.22
C ASN A 368 16.89 -20.88 4.58
N SER A 369 18.05 -20.58 5.17
CA SER A 369 18.91 -19.46 4.77
C SER A 369 19.41 -19.54 3.33
N ASP A 370 19.64 -20.76 2.82
CA ASP A 370 20.15 -20.97 1.47
C ASP A 370 18.99 -20.98 0.45
N ILE A 371 17.90 -21.68 0.76
CA ILE A 371 16.76 -21.87 -0.13
C ILE A 371 15.86 -20.62 -0.15
N GLY A 372 15.50 -20.09 1.02
CA GLY A 372 14.53 -19.03 1.13
C GLY A 372 13.10 -19.47 0.78
N CYS A 373 12.29 -18.52 0.34
CA CYS A 373 10.93 -18.74 -0.15
C CYS A 373 10.65 -17.93 -1.43
N SER A 374 9.46 -18.08 -1.99
CA SER A 374 8.92 -17.25 -3.07
C SER A 374 8.42 -15.90 -2.55
N HIS A 375 7.94 -15.04 -3.45
CA HIS A 375 7.37 -13.73 -3.10
C HIS A 375 6.01 -13.81 -2.40
N ASP A 376 5.37 -14.96 -2.38
CA ASP A 376 4.16 -15.25 -1.60
C ASP A 376 4.45 -16.01 -0.29
N GLY A 377 5.72 -16.25 0.00
CA GLY A 377 6.16 -16.85 1.26
C GLY A 377 6.15 -18.38 1.30
N PHE A 378 5.95 -19.07 0.16
CA PHE A 378 5.95 -20.54 0.08
C PHE A 378 7.19 -21.09 -0.62
N SER A 379 7.53 -22.34 -0.32
CA SER A 379 8.41 -23.18 -1.15
C SER A 379 8.11 -24.65 -0.88
N LEU A 380 8.24 -25.50 -1.93
CA LEU A 380 8.22 -26.95 -1.83
C LEU A 380 9.64 -27.46 -1.81
N THR A 381 10.00 -28.28 -0.81
CA THR A 381 11.32 -28.89 -0.70
C THR A 381 11.23 -30.40 -0.60
N SER A 382 12.18 -31.12 -1.20
CA SER A 382 12.26 -32.57 -1.08
C SER A 382 13.70 -33.08 -1.23
N ALA A 383 14.11 -33.94 -0.32
CA ALA A 383 15.30 -34.81 -0.48
C ALA A 383 14.92 -36.22 -0.96
N ASN A 384 13.63 -36.50 -1.17
CA ASN A 384 13.14 -37.81 -1.60
C ASN A 384 13.42 -37.99 -3.10
N GLN A 385 13.94 -39.18 -3.47
CA GLN A 385 14.17 -39.52 -4.88
C GLN A 385 12.91 -39.93 -5.66
N PHE A 386 11.71 -39.93 -5.04
CA PHE A 386 10.45 -40.33 -5.65
C PHE A 386 9.35 -39.28 -5.44
N ALA A 387 9.70 -38.05 -5.09
CA ALA A 387 8.72 -37.02 -4.95
C ALA A 387 8.12 -36.65 -6.31
N THR A 388 6.85 -36.26 -6.30
CA THR A 388 6.11 -35.87 -7.51
C THR A 388 5.31 -34.59 -7.27
N LEU A 389 5.23 -33.75 -8.29
CA LEU A 389 4.38 -32.56 -8.35
C LEU A 389 3.66 -32.56 -9.71
N GLN A 390 2.36 -32.38 -9.69
CA GLN A 390 1.55 -32.27 -10.89
C GLN A 390 0.65 -31.04 -10.82
N ILE A 391 0.65 -30.26 -11.88
CA ILE A 391 -0.20 -29.08 -12.08
C ILE A 391 -0.99 -29.30 -13.36
N ASN A 392 -2.32 -29.08 -13.32
CA ASN A 392 -3.21 -29.28 -14.46
C ASN A 392 -4.10 -28.07 -14.70
N GLY A 393 -4.54 -27.91 -15.95
CA GLY A 393 -5.50 -26.88 -16.36
C GLY A 393 -4.89 -25.48 -16.44
N THR A 394 -3.58 -25.39 -16.63
CA THR A 394 -2.87 -24.10 -16.68
C THR A 394 -3.00 -23.47 -18.06
N ASN A 395 -3.72 -22.37 -18.18
CA ASN A 395 -3.92 -21.67 -19.44
C ASN A 395 -2.79 -20.68 -19.73
N CYS A 396 -1.98 -20.97 -20.75
CA CYS A 396 -0.80 -20.17 -21.12
C CYS A 396 -0.29 -20.54 -22.52
N ASN A 397 0.75 -19.85 -22.98
CA ASN A 397 1.64 -20.29 -24.06
C ASN A 397 3.11 -20.26 -23.64
N THR A 398 3.37 -19.86 -22.40
CA THR A 398 4.69 -19.91 -21.77
C THR A 398 4.52 -20.31 -20.30
N LEU A 399 5.29 -21.32 -19.88
CA LEU A 399 5.41 -21.71 -18.47
C LEU A 399 6.83 -21.40 -17.98
N ARG A 400 6.96 -20.87 -16.78
CA ARG A 400 8.24 -20.69 -16.09
C ARG A 400 8.24 -21.48 -14.79
N ILE A 401 9.17 -22.40 -14.63
CA ILE A 401 9.42 -23.12 -13.37
C ILE A 401 10.46 -22.32 -12.60
N ASN A 402 10.12 -21.89 -11.38
CA ASN A 402 11.06 -21.21 -10.49
C ASN A 402 11.59 -22.20 -9.46
N TYR A 403 12.92 -22.37 -9.36
CA TYR A 403 13.55 -23.39 -8.54
C TYR A 403 14.84 -22.89 -7.88
N TYR A 404 15.32 -23.63 -6.89
CA TYR A 404 16.61 -23.42 -6.24
C TYR A 404 17.68 -24.27 -6.92
N ASP A 405 18.76 -23.63 -7.35
CA ASP A 405 19.93 -24.29 -7.95
C ASP A 405 20.90 -24.76 -6.86
N GLY A 406 20.47 -25.76 -6.10
CA GLY A 406 21.24 -26.47 -5.08
C GLY A 406 21.93 -27.71 -5.64
N ASP A 407 22.05 -28.73 -4.81
CA ASP A 407 22.62 -30.04 -5.13
C ASP A 407 21.58 -31.06 -5.61
N GLY A 408 20.31 -30.70 -5.62
CA GLY A 408 19.21 -31.56 -6.04
C GLY A 408 19.03 -31.65 -7.56
N ALA A 409 18.36 -32.70 -8.01
CA ALA A 409 17.99 -32.92 -9.39
C ALA A 409 16.51 -33.27 -9.50
N PHE A 410 15.85 -32.80 -10.54
CA PHE A 410 14.48 -33.14 -10.86
C PHE A 410 14.27 -33.26 -12.38
N ASN A 411 13.16 -33.88 -12.76
CA ASN A 411 12.76 -33.96 -14.16
C ASN A 411 11.40 -33.31 -14.32
N TYR A 412 11.16 -32.65 -15.46
CA TYR A 412 9.83 -32.14 -15.80
C TYR A 412 9.36 -32.62 -17.17
N ARG A 413 8.03 -32.58 -17.37
CA ARG A 413 7.37 -32.90 -18.62
C ARG A 413 6.05 -32.13 -18.75
N VAL A 414 5.77 -31.60 -19.95
CA VAL A 414 4.54 -30.87 -20.25
C VAL A 414 3.57 -31.81 -20.97
N ASP A 415 2.27 -31.68 -20.66
CA ASP A 415 1.12 -32.40 -21.28
C ASP A 415 1.22 -33.93 -21.27
N GLY A 416 2.05 -34.46 -20.40
CA GLY A 416 2.25 -35.90 -20.30
C GLY A 416 2.84 -36.56 -21.54
N THR A 417 3.29 -35.77 -22.52
CA THR A 417 3.83 -36.24 -23.82
C THR A 417 5.32 -35.93 -23.94
N GLY A 418 6.02 -36.63 -24.82
CA GLY A 418 7.47 -36.48 -25.00
C GLY A 418 8.30 -37.09 -23.88
N ASP A 419 9.61 -36.81 -23.94
CA ASP A 419 10.57 -37.27 -22.94
C ASP A 419 10.61 -36.39 -21.71
N TRP A 420 11.07 -36.94 -20.60
CA TRP A 420 11.37 -36.16 -19.42
C TRP A 420 12.61 -35.30 -19.64
N VAL A 421 12.52 -34.03 -19.32
CA VAL A 421 13.65 -33.08 -19.34
C VAL A 421 14.32 -33.08 -17.97
N ALA A 422 15.57 -33.49 -17.91
CA ALA A 422 16.32 -33.51 -16.67
C ALA A 422 16.88 -32.12 -16.32
N VAL A 423 16.78 -31.77 -15.07
CA VAL A 423 17.36 -30.56 -14.47
C VAL A 423 18.28 -31.00 -13.34
N VAL A 424 19.57 -30.83 -13.54
CA VAL A 424 20.58 -31.13 -12.53
C VAL A 424 21.05 -29.82 -11.91
N GLY A 425 21.03 -29.75 -10.59
CA GLY A 425 21.48 -28.55 -9.88
C GLY A 425 22.95 -28.26 -10.12
N GLY A 426 23.26 -27.01 -10.42
CA GLY A 426 24.62 -26.50 -10.58
C GLY A 426 25.29 -26.12 -9.26
N ASN A 427 24.58 -26.30 -8.14
CA ASN A 427 24.98 -25.95 -6.78
C ASN A 427 25.49 -24.50 -6.63
N THR A 428 24.89 -23.57 -7.39
CA THR A 428 25.21 -22.13 -7.29
C THR A 428 24.57 -21.48 -6.06
N LYS A 429 23.68 -22.18 -5.37
CA LYS A 429 22.91 -21.70 -4.21
C LYS A 429 22.09 -20.44 -4.51
N THR A 430 21.60 -20.36 -5.73
CA THR A 430 20.78 -19.22 -6.19
C THR A 430 19.40 -19.68 -6.65
N LYS A 431 18.44 -18.76 -6.65
CA LYS A 431 17.16 -18.98 -7.31
C LYS A 431 17.33 -18.89 -8.82
N LYS A 432 16.80 -19.86 -9.55
CA LYS A 432 16.83 -19.95 -11.01
C LYS A 432 15.44 -20.22 -11.59
N PHE A 433 15.35 -20.17 -12.90
CA PHE A 433 14.12 -20.47 -13.61
C PHE A 433 14.40 -21.25 -14.91
N ILE A 434 13.35 -21.92 -15.38
CA ILE A 434 13.32 -22.60 -16.68
C ILE A 434 12.11 -22.06 -17.44
N ASP A 435 12.35 -21.48 -18.60
CA ASP A 435 11.29 -21.03 -19.50
C ASP A 435 10.95 -22.13 -20.51
N ILE A 436 9.69 -22.50 -20.54
CA ILE A 436 9.10 -23.43 -21.49
C ILE A 436 8.20 -22.60 -22.42
N THR A 437 8.71 -22.32 -23.61
CA THR A 437 8.09 -21.41 -24.58
C THR A 437 7.56 -22.16 -25.80
N GLY A 438 6.70 -21.48 -26.58
CA GLY A 438 6.15 -22.06 -27.82
C GLY A 438 5.07 -23.09 -27.59
N LEU A 439 4.46 -23.12 -26.43
CA LEU A 439 3.26 -23.92 -26.19
C LEU A 439 2.10 -23.39 -27.01
N ALA A 440 1.18 -24.26 -27.41
CA ALA A 440 -0.08 -23.85 -28.05
C ALA A 440 -0.86 -22.93 -27.11
N ASP A 441 -1.67 -22.03 -27.65
CA ASP A 441 -2.54 -21.22 -26.77
C ASP A 441 -3.66 -22.12 -26.23
N GLY A 442 -3.67 -22.36 -24.93
CA GLY A 442 -4.64 -23.26 -24.31
C GLY A 442 -4.24 -23.74 -22.91
N GLU A 443 -4.91 -24.81 -22.50
CA GLU A 443 -4.65 -25.45 -21.21
C GLU A 443 -3.51 -26.45 -21.33
N HIS A 444 -2.59 -26.40 -20.37
CA HIS A 444 -1.45 -27.29 -20.27
C HIS A 444 -1.39 -27.95 -18.90
N SER A 445 -0.67 -29.06 -18.82
CA SER A 445 -0.28 -29.72 -17.57
C SER A 445 1.23 -29.77 -17.45
N LEU A 446 1.74 -29.61 -16.21
CA LEU A 446 3.14 -29.79 -15.89
C LEU A 446 3.29 -30.92 -14.88
N ARG A 447 4.21 -31.84 -15.13
CA ARG A 447 4.62 -32.86 -14.18
C ARG A 447 6.08 -32.71 -13.84
N ILE A 448 6.40 -32.80 -12.54
CA ILE A 448 7.76 -32.82 -12.01
C ILE A 448 7.92 -34.09 -11.19
N ASN A 449 9.08 -34.72 -11.30
CA ASN A 449 9.49 -35.81 -10.41
C ASN A 449 10.95 -35.66 -10.01
N THR A 450 11.32 -36.26 -8.91
CA THR A 450 12.69 -36.23 -8.37
C THR A 450 13.41 -37.57 -8.56
N ASN A 451 13.07 -38.36 -9.59
CA ASN A 451 13.69 -39.63 -9.87
C ASN A 451 15.20 -39.48 -10.07
N GLY A 452 15.97 -40.22 -9.27
CA GLY A 452 17.43 -40.17 -9.29
C GLY A 452 18.04 -39.04 -8.46
N ASN A 453 17.22 -38.26 -7.74
CA ASN A 453 17.72 -37.19 -6.85
C ASN A 453 18.52 -37.75 -5.69
N THR A 454 19.66 -37.11 -5.39
CA THR A 454 20.52 -37.41 -4.22
C THR A 454 20.75 -36.20 -3.32
N GLY A 455 20.23 -35.03 -3.70
CA GLY A 455 20.35 -33.79 -2.97
C GLY A 455 18.98 -33.20 -2.57
N THR A 456 18.92 -31.93 -2.33
CA THR A 456 17.70 -31.23 -1.98
C THR A 456 17.16 -30.45 -3.18
N VAL A 457 15.96 -30.81 -3.65
CA VAL A 457 15.19 -30.06 -4.64
C VAL A 457 14.32 -29.04 -3.92
N ALA A 458 14.30 -27.78 -4.40
CA ALA A 458 13.31 -26.80 -3.95
C ALA A 458 12.67 -26.10 -5.16
N ILE A 459 11.34 -26.00 -5.15
CA ILE A 459 10.53 -25.35 -6.20
C ILE A 459 9.66 -24.29 -5.53
N TYR A 460 9.64 -23.09 -6.12
CA TYR A 460 8.98 -21.92 -5.52
C TYR A 460 7.58 -21.66 -6.05
N GLY A 461 7.32 -21.98 -7.30
CA GLY A 461 6.07 -21.73 -7.99
C GLY A 461 6.27 -21.66 -9.50
N LEU A 462 5.18 -21.44 -10.21
CA LEU A 462 5.16 -21.32 -11.66
C LEU A 462 4.61 -19.96 -12.09
N ASN A 463 5.13 -19.46 -13.24
CA ASN A 463 4.44 -18.42 -13.98
C ASN A 463 3.82 -19.03 -15.24
N ALA A 464 2.59 -18.66 -15.54
CA ALA A 464 1.82 -19.11 -16.69
C ALA A 464 1.32 -17.88 -17.45
N ASP A 465 1.96 -17.56 -18.57
CA ASP A 465 1.81 -16.28 -19.23
C ASP A 465 1.39 -16.41 -20.69
N LYS A 466 0.70 -15.36 -21.17
CA LYS A 466 0.47 -15.06 -22.59
C LYS A 466 0.95 -13.64 -22.90
N PRO A 467 1.24 -13.33 -24.18
CA PRO A 467 1.77 -12.02 -24.56
C PRO A 467 0.74 -10.89 -24.51
N THR A 468 -0.57 -11.21 -24.49
CA THR A 468 -1.68 -10.25 -24.58
C THR A 468 -2.78 -10.56 -23.58
N GLY A 469 -3.69 -9.61 -23.36
CA GLY A 469 -4.81 -9.74 -22.42
C GLY A 469 -4.46 -9.23 -21.03
N ALA A 470 -5.23 -9.64 -20.03
CA ALA A 470 -4.94 -9.35 -18.62
C ALA A 470 -4.52 -10.63 -17.90
N THR A 471 -3.47 -10.54 -17.08
CA THR A 471 -2.97 -11.64 -16.24
C THR A 471 -3.08 -11.24 -14.79
N LEU A 472 -3.70 -12.08 -13.95
CA LEU A 472 -3.72 -11.92 -12.51
C LEU A 472 -2.72 -12.87 -11.86
N TYR A 473 -1.77 -12.32 -11.10
CA TYR A 473 -0.78 -13.05 -10.31
C TYR A 473 -1.24 -13.07 -8.86
N LYS A 474 -1.72 -14.22 -8.38
CA LYS A 474 -2.26 -14.37 -7.02
C LYS A 474 -1.15 -14.72 -6.03
N CYS A 475 -0.86 -13.82 -5.09
CA CYS A 475 0.26 -13.91 -4.14
C CYS A 475 -0.15 -13.60 -2.70
N GLY A 476 -1.24 -14.22 -2.23
CA GLY A 476 -1.64 -14.17 -0.83
C GLY A 476 -1.04 -15.31 -0.01
N ASN A 477 -0.90 -15.11 1.30
CA ASN A 477 -0.47 -16.11 2.26
C ASN A 477 -1.29 -16.00 3.55
N GLY A 478 -2.11 -17.01 3.81
CA GLY A 478 -3.06 -17.06 4.93
C GLY A 478 -2.37 -17.02 6.27
N GLY A 479 -2.91 -16.25 7.20
CA GLY A 479 -2.33 -16.12 8.55
C GLY A 479 -1.27 -15.04 8.67
N MET A 480 -0.69 -14.56 7.59
CA MET A 480 0.33 -13.51 7.62
C MET A 480 -0.17 -12.23 8.29
N THR A 481 0.68 -11.67 9.16
CA THR A 481 0.62 -10.27 9.59
C THR A 481 1.67 -9.46 8.82
N THR A 482 1.54 -8.13 8.83
CA THR A 482 2.50 -7.29 8.10
C THR A 482 3.94 -7.41 8.61
N PRO A 483 4.24 -7.56 9.92
CA PRO A 483 5.60 -7.84 10.40
C PRO A 483 6.17 -9.18 9.89
N MET A 484 5.35 -10.22 9.72
CA MET A 484 5.80 -11.53 9.22
C MET A 484 6.32 -11.45 7.78
N TYR A 485 5.88 -10.45 7.01
CA TYR A 485 6.44 -10.23 5.66
C TYR A 485 7.94 -9.99 5.66
N SER A 486 8.57 -9.64 6.80
CA SER A 486 10.02 -9.55 6.92
C SER A 486 10.75 -10.81 6.44
N TYR A 487 10.13 -11.98 6.54
CA TYR A 487 10.66 -13.24 6.01
C TYR A 487 10.60 -13.35 4.48
N VAL A 488 9.71 -12.58 3.85
CA VAL A 488 9.40 -12.63 2.41
C VAL A 488 10.08 -11.50 1.63
N LEU A 489 10.21 -10.30 2.25
CA LEU A 489 10.75 -9.11 1.60
C LEU A 489 12.05 -9.33 0.82
N PRO A 490 13.07 -10.07 1.34
CA PRO A 490 14.33 -10.28 0.61
C PRO A 490 14.16 -11.08 -0.69
N HIS A 491 13.04 -11.78 -0.83
CA HIS A 491 12.78 -12.69 -1.95
C HIS A 491 11.88 -12.07 -3.03
N ILE A 492 11.12 -11.03 -2.71
CA ILE A 492 10.18 -10.36 -3.62
C ILE A 492 10.87 -9.93 -4.94
N PRO A 493 12.01 -9.24 -4.95
CA PRO A 493 12.59 -8.72 -6.17
C PRO A 493 12.85 -9.79 -7.22
N HIS A 494 13.37 -10.95 -6.82
CA HIS A 494 13.74 -12.03 -7.75
C HIS A 494 12.57 -12.51 -8.63
N PHE A 495 11.38 -12.65 -8.03
CA PHE A 495 10.20 -13.14 -8.76
C PHE A 495 9.44 -12.00 -9.44
N VAL A 496 9.33 -10.86 -8.76
CA VAL A 496 8.54 -9.73 -9.23
C VAL A 496 9.22 -9.01 -10.40
N GLU A 497 10.55 -9.07 -10.52
CA GLU A 497 11.27 -8.56 -11.69
C GLU A 497 10.80 -9.20 -13.00
N TYR A 498 10.58 -10.50 -13.01
CA TYR A 498 10.02 -11.18 -14.19
C TYR A 498 8.56 -10.81 -14.44
N ILE A 499 7.74 -10.82 -13.39
CA ILE A 499 6.32 -10.47 -13.49
C ILE A 499 6.16 -9.04 -13.98
N ASN A 500 6.97 -8.12 -13.46
CA ASN A 500 6.94 -6.68 -13.74
C ASN A 500 5.50 -6.15 -13.75
N PRO A 501 4.78 -6.20 -12.62
CA PRO A 501 3.36 -5.86 -12.57
C PRO A 501 3.13 -4.38 -12.89
N ASP A 502 2.02 -4.09 -13.55
CA ASP A 502 1.52 -2.73 -13.77
C ASP A 502 0.82 -2.18 -12.54
N VAL A 503 0.11 -3.07 -11.82
CA VAL A 503 -0.63 -2.73 -10.59
C VAL A 503 -0.49 -3.85 -9.57
N ALA A 504 -0.26 -3.47 -8.31
CA ALA A 504 -0.42 -4.36 -7.16
C ALA A 504 -1.64 -3.96 -6.33
N ILE A 505 -2.53 -4.93 -6.07
CA ILE A 505 -3.69 -4.80 -5.18
C ILE A 505 -3.31 -5.50 -3.88
N ILE A 506 -3.31 -4.77 -2.77
CA ILE A 506 -2.87 -5.30 -1.48
C ILE A 506 -4.02 -5.25 -0.48
N ILE A 507 -4.40 -6.41 0.05
CA ILE A 507 -5.36 -6.55 1.17
C ILE A 507 -4.67 -7.33 2.29
N ILE A 508 -4.42 -6.65 3.41
CA ILE A 508 -3.84 -7.23 4.62
C ILE A 508 -4.30 -6.43 5.83
N GLY A 509 -4.32 -7.05 7.00
CA GLY A 509 -4.59 -6.38 8.26
C GLY A 509 -5.65 -7.05 9.13
N VAL A 510 -6.39 -8.05 8.62
CA VAL A 510 -7.34 -8.82 9.45
C VAL A 510 -6.59 -9.61 10.52
N ASN A 511 -5.46 -10.21 10.18
CA ASN A 511 -4.64 -10.96 11.13
C ASN A 511 -3.95 -10.02 12.12
N ASP A 512 -3.42 -8.89 11.66
CA ASP A 512 -2.82 -7.87 12.52
C ASP A 512 -3.85 -7.37 13.56
N TYR A 513 -5.08 -7.09 13.12
CA TYR A 513 -6.18 -6.70 14.01
C TYR A 513 -6.50 -7.79 15.04
N ARG A 514 -6.83 -9.03 14.59
CA ARG A 514 -7.29 -10.11 15.49
C ARG A 514 -6.21 -10.64 16.44
N LEU A 515 -4.94 -10.56 16.04
CA LEU A 515 -3.79 -10.95 16.84
C LEU A 515 -3.28 -9.81 17.73
N SER A 516 -3.89 -8.64 17.63
CA SER A 516 -3.56 -7.45 18.42
C SER A 516 -2.13 -6.95 18.19
N GLU A 517 -1.69 -6.99 16.93
CA GLU A 517 -0.40 -6.42 16.53
C GLU A 517 -0.33 -4.92 16.86
N ASP A 518 0.87 -4.45 17.18
CA ASP A 518 1.10 -3.02 17.34
C ASP A 518 0.87 -2.28 16.02
N VAL A 519 0.14 -1.17 16.07
CA VAL A 519 -0.24 -0.42 14.86
C VAL A 519 0.97 0.19 14.14
N ASN A 520 2.05 0.53 14.85
CA ASN A 520 3.28 1.04 14.22
C ASN A 520 4.06 -0.10 13.56
N ALA A 521 4.09 -1.29 14.17
CA ALA A 521 4.66 -2.48 13.55
C ALA A 521 3.88 -2.85 12.28
N PHE A 522 2.55 -2.84 12.34
CA PHE A 522 1.66 -2.98 11.18
C PHE A 522 1.99 -1.98 10.07
N TYR A 523 2.04 -0.68 10.42
CA TYR A 523 2.33 0.39 9.47
C TYR A 523 3.70 0.22 8.82
N THR A 524 4.72 -0.08 9.61
CA THR A 524 6.10 -0.29 9.14
C THR A 524 6.20 -1.50 8.23
N GLY A 525 5.64 -2.65 8.64
CA GLY A 525 5.63 -3.87 7.84
C GLY A 525 4.92 -3.67 6.49
N TYR A 526 3.77 -2.99 6.50
CA TYR A 526 3.03 -2.68 5.28
C TYR A 526 3.79 -1.70 4.37
N SER A 527 4.41 -0.66 4.96
CA SER A 527 5.28 0.27 4.22
C SER A 527 6.41 -0.47 3.52
N ASN A 528 7.12 -1.35 4.23
CA ASN A 528 8.22 -2.13 3.69
C ASN A 528 7.76 -3.08 2.56
N LEU A 529 6.57 -3.66 2.68
CA LEU A 529 5.98 -4.50 1.63
C LEU A 529 5.76 -3.69 0.34
N ILE A 530 5.16 -2.50 0.43
CA ILE A 530 4.97 -1.60 -0.71
C ILE A 530 6.31 -1.25 -1.35
N ASP A 531 7.31 -0.90 -0.54
CA ASP A 531 8.64 -0.51 -1.02
C ASP A 531 9.35 -1.66 -1.72
N ALA A 532 9.21 -2.90 -1.23
CA ALA A 532 9.80 -4.07 -1.86
C ALA A 532 9.24 -4.30 -3.27
N TYR A 533 7.93 -4.13 -3.48
CA TYR A 533 7.34 -4.22 -4.82
C TYR A 533 7.78 -3.06 -5.71
N ARG A 534 7.79 -1.83 -5.21
CA ARG A 534 8.22 -0.65 -5.97
C ARG A 534 9.72 -0.60 -6.26
N SER A 535 10.55 -1.29 -5.49
CA SER A 535 11.98 -1.40 -5.79
C SER A 535 12.24 -2.05 -7.14
N VAL A 536 11.33 -2.93 -7.58
CA VAL A 536 11.40 -3.60 -8.88
C VAL A 536 10.83 -2.72 -10.00
N ASN A 537 9.67 -2.10 -9.77
CA ASN A 537 9.03 -1.21 -10.74
C ASN A 537 8.54 0.07 -10.04
N PRO A 538 9.31 1.17 -10.06
CA PRO A 538 8.93 2.42 -9.42
C PRO A 538 7.63 3.04 -9.95
N ASN A 539 7.21 2.67 -11.17
CA ASN A 539 5.99 3.15 -11.81
C ASN A 539 4.78 2.22 -11.56
N MET A 540 4.95 1.17 -10.78
CA MET A 540 3.86 0.27 -10.42
C MET A 540 2.77 1.02 -9.66
N GLY A 541 1.54 0.94 -10.17
CA GLY A 541 0.36 1.40 -9.44
C GLY A 541 0.12 0.52 -8.21
N ILE A 542 -0.21 1.14 -7.09
CA ILE A 542 -0.55 0.42 -5.86
C ILE A 542 -1.98 0.76 -5.46
N ILE A 543 -2.77 -0.24 -5.16
CA ILE A 543 -4.13 -0.11 -4.60
C ILE A 543 -4.13 -0.79 -3.24
N LEU A 544 -4.34 -0.01 -2.18
CA LEU A 544 -4.44 -0.50 -0.81
C LEU A 544 -5.91 -0.64 -0.45
N ILE A 545 -6.31 -1.83 -0.06
CA ILE A 545 -7.69 -2.11 0.35
C ILE A 545 -7.70 -2.43 1.85
N SER A 546 -8.43 -1.64 2.63
CA SER A 546 -8.69 -2.03 4.02
C SER A 546 -9.83 -3.05 4.06
N PRO A 547 -9.69 -4.14 4.83
CA PRO A 547 -10.73 -5.16 4.92
C PRO A 547 -12.02 -4.62 5.56
N PRO A 548 -13.21 -5.15 5.21
CA PRO A 548 -14.43 -5.00 6.01
C PRO A 548 -14.25 -5.54 7.43
N VAL A 549 -15.16 -5.18 8.33
CA VAL A 549 -15.13 -5.57 9.75
C VAL A 549 -15.45 -7.06 9.92
N PRO A 550 -14.49 -7.91 10.35
CA PRO A 550 -14.73 -9.33 10.59
C PRO A 550 -15.40 -9.58 11.95
N ASN A 551 -15.90 -10.79 12.17
CA ASN A 551 -16.31 -11.26 13.51
C ASN A 551 -15.09 -11.69 14.34
N ALA A 552 -14.29 -10.72 14.71
CA ALA A 552 -13.09 -10.91 15.51
C ALA A 552 -12.91 -9.72 16.46
N THR A 553 -12.08 -9.90 17.48
CA THR A 553 -11.79 -8.86 18.46
C THR A 553 -10.28 -8.70 18.56
N GLY A 554 -9.80 -7.47 18.39
CA GLY A 554 -8.43 -7.05 18.63
C GLY A 554 -8.35 -6.09 19.82
N ALA A 555 -7.17 -5.92 20.40
CA ALA A 555 -6.92 -4.94 21.46
C ALA A 555 -7.12 -3.49 20.98
N THR A 556 -6.80 -3.23 19.71
CA THR A 556 -6.97 -1.93 19.05
C THR A 556 -8.16 -1.99 18.09
N ASN A 557 -8.94 -0.92 17.99
CA ASN A 557 -10.12 -0.88 17.12
C ASN A 557 -9.70 -0.99 15.63
N MET A 558 -10.45 -1.76 14.83
CA MET A 558 -10.20 -1.93 13.38
C MET A 558 -10.14 -0.60 12.60
N SER A 559 -10.85 0.43 13.09
CA SER A 559 -10.79 1.77 12.47
C SER A 559 -9.37 2.35 12.45
N VAL A 560 -8.54 2.03 13.45
CA VAL A 560 -7.16 2.53 13.53
C VAL A 560 -6.29 1.90 12.44
N PHE A 561 -6.48 0.63 12.15
CA PHE A 561 -5.82 -0.04 11.02
C PHE A 561 -6.29 0.53 9.68
N ASN A 562 -7.60 0.77 9.51
CA ASN A 562 -8.13 1.45 8.33
C ASN A 562 -7.50 2.83 8.10
N ASP A 563 -7.36 3.64 9.17
CA ASP A 563 -6.73 4.95 9.08
C ASP A 563 -5.23 4.87 8.81
N ALA A 564 -4.54 3.85 9.33
CA ALA A 564 -3.15 3.57 9.02
C ALA A 564 -2.96 3.24 7.53
N ILE A 565 -3.80 2.38 6.95
CA ILE A 565 -3.76 2.05 5.51
C ILE A 565 -4.03 3.29 4.66
N ARG A 566 -5.01 4.13 5.05
CA ARG A 566 -5.28 5.40 4.36
C ARG A 566 -4.08 6.34 4.40
N SER A 567 -3.41 6.44 5.55
CA SER A 567 -2.21 7.27 5.71
C SER A 567 -1.06 6.76 4.85
N LEU A 568 -0.87 5.43 4.77
CA LEU A 568 0.10 4.80 3.87
C LEU A 568 -0.20 5.12 2.40
N ALA A 569 -1.46 5.08 1.98
CA ALA A 569 -1.82 5.39 0.60
C ALA A 569 -1.39 6.82 0.22
N VAL A 570 -1.60 7.79 1.10
CA VAL A 570 -1.13 9.16 0.90
C VAL A 570 0.40 9.23 0.85
N GLN A 571 1.08 8.65 1.85
CA GLN A 571 2.53 8.70 1.94
C GLN A 571 3.23 8.02 0.75
N LYS A 572 2.67 6.91 0.28
CA LYS A 572 3.24 6.11 -0.80
C LYS A 572 2.73 6.50 -2.19
N ASN A 573 1.94 7.55 -2.33
CA ASN A 573 1.27 7.89 -3.59
C ASN A 573 0.59 6.65 -4.20
N ALA A 574 -0.30 6.04 -3.42
CA ALA A 574 -1.06 4.85 -3.76
C ALA A 574 -2.56 5.13 -3.73
N GLU A 575 -3.34 4.33 -4.41
CA GLU A 575 -4.78 4.37 -4.31
C GLU A 575 -5.26 3.68 -3.02
N PHE A 576 -6.40 4.12 -2.51
CA PHE A 576 -7.02 3.58 -1.31
C PHE A 576 -8.49 3.24 -1.56
N TYR A 577 -8.90 2.09 -1.07
CA TYR A 577 -10.29 1.68 -0.98
C TYR A 577 -10.59 1.16 0.42
N SER A 578 -11.58 1.76 1.08
CA SER A 578 -11.97 1.36 2.43
C SER A 578 -13.11 0.34 2.40
N GLY A 579 -12.80 -0.95 2.45
CA GLY A 579 -13.81 -1.97 2.73
C GLY A 579 -14.47 -1.74 4.11
N TYR A 580 -13.70 -1.27 5.09
CA TYR A 580 -14.19 -0.88 6.40
C TYR A 580 -15.34 0.15 6.35
N ASP A 581 -15.28 1.12 5.44
CA ASP A 581 -16.29 2.18 5.33
C ASP A 581 -17.44 1.84 4.38
N VAL A 582 -17.18 1.06 3.35
CA VAL A 582 -18.14 0.77 2.28
C VAL A 582 -19.03 -0.43 2.62
N PHE A 583 -18.47 -1.44 3.26
CA PHE A 583 -19.24 -2.62 3.71
C PHE A 583 -20.03 -2.31 4.99
N PRO A 584 -20.97 -3.19 5.39
CA PRO A 584 -21.69 -3.08 6.66
C PRO A 584 -20.71 -2.87 7.84
N LYS A 585 -21.11 -1.99 8.78
CA LYS A 585 -20.24 -1.53 9.87
C LYS A 585 -19.97 -2.56 10.96
N ASN A 586 -20.60 -3.70 10.87
CA ASN A 586 -20.34 -4.87 11.72
C ASN A 586 -20.52 -6.14 10.89
N TRP A 587 -19.91 -7.21 11.35
CA TRP A 587 -19.99 -8.51 10.69
C TRP A 587 -21.43 -9.03 10.59
N ALA A 588 -22.25 -8.90 11.65
CA ALA A 588 -23.59 -9.48 11.70
C ALA A 588 -24.52 -8.92 10.62
N ASP A 589 -24.47 -7.61 10.33
CA ASP A 589 -25.25 -7.01 9.24
C ASP A 589 -24.76 -7.51 7.86
N GLY A 590 -23.44 -7.71 7.73
CA GLY A 590 -22.86 -8.25 6.51
C GLY A 590 -23.18 -9.73 6.30
N ASP A 591 -23.20 -10.52 7.37
CA ASP A 591 -23.55 -11.94 7.35
C ASP A 591 -25.05 -12.12 7.03
N ALA A 592 -25.90 -11.32 7.66
CA ALA A 592 -27.34 -11.28 7.35
C ALA A 592 -27.62 -10.86 5.89
N ALA A 593 -26.74 -10.08 5.28
CA ALA A 593 -26.78 -9.73 3.86
C ALA A 593 -26.17 -10.81 2.94
N GLY A 594 -25.69 -11.92 3.49
CA GLY A 594 -25.09 -13.02 2.74
C GLY A 594 -23.73 -12.73 2.12
N LEU A 595 -22.90 -11.89 2.76
CA LEU A 595 -21.59 -11.48 2.23
C LEU A 595 -20.43 -12.32 2.78
N TRP A 596 -20.63 -13.10 3.85
CA TRP A 596 -19.57 -13.81 4.55
C TRP A 596 -19.64 -15.32 4.35
N PHE A 597 -18.48 -15.94 4.20
CA PHE A 597 -18.31 -17.40 4.22
C PHE A 597 -18.18 -17.92 5.65
N ASN A 598 -17.46 -17.18 6.48
CA ASN A 598 -17.24 -17.47 7.90
C ASN A 598 -16.98 -16.15 8.67
N ASN A 599 -16.53 -16.26 9.91
CA ASN A 599 -16.25 -15.10 10.76
C ASN A 599 -15.21 -14.12 10.20
N LEU A 600 -14.32 -14.57 9.30
CA LEU A 600 -13.16 -13.81 8.83
C LEU A 600 -13.15 -13.53 7.32
N HIS A 601 -13.80 -14.34 6.50
CA HIS A 601 -13.66 -14.29 5.05
C HIS A 601 -14.99 -14.02 4.35
N LEU A 602 -14.94 -13.26 3.29
CA LEU A 602 -16.07 -13.06 2.39
C LEU A 602 -16.36 -14.34 1.60
N ASN A 603 -17.62 -14.57 1.27
CA ASN A 603 -18.02 -15.55 0.29
C ASN A 603 -17.93 -14.94 -1.14
N ASP A 604 -18.36 -15.70 -2.15
CA ASP A 604 -18.33 -15.25 -3.55
C ASP A 604 -19.14 -13.97 -3.79
N VAL A 605 -20.26 -13.76 -3.05
CA VAL A 605 -21.07 -12.55 -3.19
C VAL A 605 -20.35 -11.32 -2.62
N GLY A 606 -19.80 -11.45 -1.41
CA GLY A 606 -19.01 -10.38 -0.80
C GLY A 606 -17.73 -10.08 -1.58
N ALA A 607 -17.06 -11.12 -2.07
CA ALA A 607 -15.88 -11.01 -2.93
C ALA A 607 -16.21 -10.30 -4.25
N GLN A 608 -17.33 -10.67 -4.91
CA GLN A 608 -17.78 -10.02 -6.14
C GLN A 608 -18.11 -8.54 -5.91
N LEU A 609 -18.78 -8.20 -4.80
CA LEU A 609 -19.08 -6.81 -4.45
C LEU A 609 -17.78 -5.98 -4.32
N LEU A 610 -16.80 -6.49 -3.56
CA LEU A 610 -15.51 -5.83 -3.37
C LEU A 610 -14.73 -5.71 -4.70
N ALA A 611 -14.68 -6.77 -5.48
CA ALA A 611 -13.99 -6.80 -6.77
C ALA A 611 -14.61 -5.83 -7.77
N THR A 612 -15.95 -5.83 -7.92
CA THR A 612 -16.65 -4.93 -8.84
C THR A 612 -16.35 -3.47 -8.54
N GLN A 613 -16.48 -3.06 -7.28
CA GLN A 613 -16.21 -1.68 -6.88
C GLN A 613 -14.77 -1.25 -7.13
N ASN A 614 -13.79 -2.15 -6.93
CA ASN A 614 -12.38 -1.85 -7.19
C ASN A 614 -12.04 -1.81 -8.67
N VAL A 615 -12.54 -2.79 -9.46
CA VAL A 615 -12.27 -2.83 -10.91
C VAL A 615 -12.94 -1.66 -11.63
N GLU A 616 -14.19 -1.35 -11.30
CA GLU A 616 -14.88 -0.17 -11.89
C GLU A 616 -14.21 1.14 -11.54
N LYS A 617 -13.64 1.23 -10.33
CA LYS A 617 -13.01 2.47 -9.87
C LYS A 617 -11.60 2.66 -10.39
N PHE A 618 -10.79 1.59 -10.42
CA PHE A 618 -9.35 1.68 -10.59
C PHE A 618 -8.81 0.97 -11.84
N LEU A 619 -9.42 -0.13 -12.27
CA LEU A 619 -8.95 -0.98 -13.35
C LEU A 619 -9.85 -0.94 -14.58
#